data_1dea19b78ac7dfe87fa9b56e5b91f0dd
#
_entry.id   1dea19b78ac7dfe87fa9b56e5b91f0dd
#
_cell.length_a   1.000
_cell.length_b   1.000
_cell.length_c   1.000
_cell.angle_alpha   90.00
_cell.angle_beta   90.00
_cell.angle_gamma   90.00
#
_symmetry.space_group_name_H-M   'P 1'
#
loop_
_entity.id
_entity.type
_entity.pdbx_description
1 polymer ?
#
loop_
_entity_poly.entity_id
_entity_poly.type
_entity_poly.pdbx_seq_one_letter_code
_entity_poly.pdbx_strand_id
1 'polypeptide(L)'
;VAPVASSAADAECVVVASEPGLYEIVRDDRVKILRINSVAVQQLADVDRYLATLGDVVRDARLRFGKVRVLADLRNSPIRTQEAAERMRTGNLALYRDGDRVALIVESSLLKMQLRRTLVEYQNIFLSPSAAETWLTALD
;
A
#
# COMPACT_ATOMS: atom_id res chain seq x y z
N VAL A 1 3.11 7.90 31.56
CA VAL A 1 2.65 8.08 30.54
C VAL A 1 3.33 7.96 29.21
N ALA A 2 2.91 6.97 28.56
CA ALA A 2 3.50 6.57 27.31
C ALA A 2 3.62 7.68 26.28
N PRO A 3 2.71 8.61 26.16
CA PRO A 3 2.78 9.62 25.11
C PRO A 3 4.06 10.40 25.08
N VAL A 4 4.69 10.53 26.24
CA VAL A 4 5.95 11.25 26.30
C VAL A 4 6.98 10.63 25.38
N ALA A 5 6.86 9.34 25.18
CA ALA A 5 7.77 8.61 24.34
C ALA A 5 7.50 8.81 22.85
N SER A 6 6.41 9.47 22.51
CA SER A 6 6.09 9.74 21.13
C SER A 6 7.23 10.47 20.47
N SER A 7 7.90 9.80 19.57
CA SER A 7 9.01 10.41 18.85
C SER A 7 8.47 11.32 17.74
N ALA A 8 9.35 12.12 17.17
CA ALA A 8 8.99 12.91 16.00
C ALA A 8 8.50 11.99 14.86
N ALA A 9 9.05 10.78 14.78
CA ALA A 9 8.62 9.81 13.77
C ALA A 9 7.17 9.40 13.94
N ASP A 10 6.72 9.16 15.19
CA ASP A 10 5.32 8.83 15.46
C ASP A 10 4.40 10.00 15.17
N ALA A 11 4.84 11.22 15.47
CA ALA A 11 4.06 12.42 15.19
C ALA A 11 3.90 12.66 13.69
N GLU A 12 4.80 12.12 12.87
CA GLU A 12 4.76 12.27 11.42
C GLU A 12 3.97 11.16 10.73
N CYS A 13 3.51 10.17 11.48
CA CYS A 13 2.69 9.09 10.95
C CYS A 13 1.23 9.35 11.29
N VAL A 14 0.40 9.48 10.26
CA VAL A 14 -1.02 9.80 10.40
C VAL A 14 -1.86 8.69 9.79
N VAL A 15 -2.78 8.13 10.57
CA VAL A 15 -3.76 7.19 10.01
C VAL A 15 -4.75 8.01 9.19
N VAL A 16 -4.72 7.84 7.89
CA VAL A 16 -5.57 8.61 6.97
C VAL A 16 -6.84 7.88 6.58
N ALA A 17 -6.90 6.57 6.74
CA ALA A 17 -8.10 5.79 6.50
C ALA A 17 -7.97 4.43 7.17
N SER A 18 -9.07 3.87 7.65
CA SER A 18 -9.10 2.50 8.17
C SER A 18 -10.51 1.98 8.24
N GLU A 19 -10.65 0.66 8.07
CA GLU A 19 -11.87 -0.07 8.40
C GLU A 19 -11.43 -1.28 9.23
N PRO A 20 -11.87 -1.38 10.49
CA PRO A 20 -11.45 -2.45 11.38
C PRO A 20 -11.64 -3.84 10.75
N GLY A 21 -10.60 -4.66 10.79
CA GLY A 21 -10.63 -5.99 10.20
C GLY A 21 -10.41 -6.03 8.70
N LEU A 22 -10.37 -4.92 8.02
CA LEU A 22 -10.22 -4.86 6.57
C LEU A 22 -8.91 -4.23 6.11
N TYR A 23 -8.58 -3.05 6.62
CA TYR A 23 -7.32 -2.38 6.23
C TYR A 23 -7.03 -1.18 7.12
N GLU A 24 -5.78 -0.73 7.06
CA GLU A 24 -5.34 0.53 7.65
C GLU A 24 -4.37 1.20 6.70
N ILE A 25 -4.56 2.48 6.45
CA ILE A 25 -3.66 3.28 5.61
C ILE A 25 -3.05 4.39 6.47
N VAL A 26 -1.72 4.40 6.53
CA VAL A 26 -0.96 5.37 7.30
C VAL A 26 -0.11 6.20 6.34
N ARG A 27 -0.17 7.53 6.49
CA ARG A 27 0.72 8.42 5.75
C ARG A 27 1.93 8.72 6.63
N ASP A 28 3.09 8.31 6.18
CA ASP A 28 4.36 8.57 6.86
C ASP A 28 5.02 9.79 6.21
N ASP A 29 4.81 10.95 6.81
CA ASP A 29 5.29 12.22 6.24
C ASP A 29 6.80 12.37 6.31
N ARG A 30 7.45 11.63 7.19
CA ARG A 30 8.90 11.68 7.34
C ARG A 30 9.62 11.17 6.09
N VAL A 31 9.14 10.09 5.50
CA VAL A 31 9.73 9.48 4.31
C VAL A 31 8.82 9.58 3.08
N LYS A 32 7.65 10.20 3.25
CA LYS A 32 6.68 10.44 2.17
C LYS A 32 6.16 9.14 1.55
N ILE A 33 5.82 8.19 2.42
CA ILE A 33 5.30 6.88 2.02
C ILE A 33 3.89 6.69 2.58
N LEU A 34 3.00 6.14 1.76
CA LEU A 34 1.71 5.62 2.23
C LEU A 34 1.92 4.15 2.57
N ARG A 35 1.65 3.78 3.83
CA ARG A 35 1.75 2.40 4.29
C ARG A 35 0.36 1.81 4.39
N ILE A 36 0.12 0.71 3.68
CA ILE A 36 -1.15 0.00 3.70
C ILE A 36 -0.93 -1.31 4.44
N ASN A 37 -1.60 -1.47 5.57
CA ASN A 37 -1.42 -2.63 6.44
C ASN A 37 -2.68 -3.47 6.49
N SER A 38 -2.50 -4.77 6.65
CA SER A 38 -3.58 -5.70 6.98
C SER A 38 -4.73 -5.68 5.98
N VAL A 39 -4.42 -5.70 4.68
CA VAL A 39 -5.45 -5.69 3.65
C VAL A 39 -6.16 -7.04 3.59
N ALA A 40 -7.36 -7.11 4.18
CA ALA A 40 -8.17 -8.33 4.25
C ALA A 40 -9.47 -8.20 3.44
N VAL A 41 -9.48 -7.33 2.45
CA VAL A 41 -10.67 -7.04 1.65
C VAL A 41 -10.90 -8.15 0.63
N GLN A 42 -12.02 -8.85 0.73
CA GLN A 42 -12.36 -10.00 -0.13
C GLN A 42 -13.68 -9.85 -0.87
N GLN A 43 -14.69 -9.24 -0.23
CA GLN A 43 -15.98 -9.05 -0.85
C GLN A 43 -15.92 -7.94 -1.89
N LEU A 44 -16.60 -8.09 -3.00
CA LEU A 44 -16.57 -7.09 -4.08
C LEU A 44 -17.02 -5.71 -3.62
N ALA A 45 -18.05 -5.63 -2.79
CA ALA A 45 -18.51 -4.36 -2.25
C ALA A 45 -17.42 -3.70 -1.40
N ASP A 46 -16.68 -4.49 -0.61
CA ASP A 46 -15.58 -3.99 0.20
C ASP A 46 -14.40 -3.56 -0.67
N VAL A 47 -14.12 -4.29 -1.73
CA VAL A 47 -13.08 -3.92 -2.70
C VAL A 47 -13.39 -2.56 -3.32
N ASP A 48 -14.62 -2.36 -3.76
CA ASP A 48 -15.03 -1.10 -4.38
C ASP A 48 -14.91 0.07 -3.41
N ARG A 49 -15.33 -0.13 -2.17
CA ARG A 49 -15.24 0.89 -1.13
C ARG A 49 -13.78 1.21 -0.77
N TYR A 50 -12.97 0.16 -0.65
CA TYR A 50 -11.54 0.31 -0.40
C TYR A 50 -10.86 1.10 -1.52
N LEU A 51 -11.15 0.77 -2.78
CA LEU A 51 -10.55 1.47 -3.92
C LEU A 51 -10.97 2.93 -4.01
N ALA A 52 -12.22 3.24 -3.65
CA ALA A 52 -12.67 4.63 -3.61
C ALA A 52 -11.91 5.42 -2.55
N THR A 53 -11.75 4.84 -1.35
CA THR A 53 -11.00 5.45 -0.27
C THR A 53 -9.53 5.60 -0.63
N LEU A 54 -8.93 4.56 -1.20
CA LEU A 54 -7.53 4.60 -1.63
C LEU A 54 -7.31 5.68 -2.69
N GLY A 55 -8.27 5.86 -3.59
CA GLY A 55 -8.21 6.92 -4.60
C GLY A 55 -8.10 8.30 -3.99
N ASP A 56 -8.89 8.57 -2.95
CA ASP A 56 -8.84 9.85 -2.24
C ASP A 56 -7.50 10.03 -1.52
N VAL A 57 -7.01 8.98 -0.86
CA VAL A 57 -5.74 9.02 -0.14
C VAL A 57 -4.56 9.23 -1.10
N VAL A 58 -4.58 8.56 -2.24
CA VAL A 58 -3.53 8.71 -3.26
C VAL A 58 -3.54 10.12 -3.85
N ARG A 59 -4.72 10.65 -4.12
CA ARG A 59 -4.86 12.01 -4.65
C ARG A 59 -4.28 13.04 -3.67
N ASP A 60 -4.62 12.92 -2.40
CA ASP A 60 -4.08 13.80 -1.36
C ASP A 60 -2.56 13.67 -1.25
N ALA A 61 -2.04 12.45 -1.24
CA ALA A 61 -0.60 12.23 -1.17
C ALA A 61 0.12 12.82 -2.38
N ARG A 62 -0.48 12.74 -3.56
CA ARG A 62 0.09 13.32 -4.78
C ARG A 62 0.18 14.84 -4.68
N LEU A 63 -0.84 15.47 -4.11
CA LEU A 63 -0.82 16.92 -3.90
C LEU A 63 0.25 17.33 -2.90
N ARG A 64 0.48 16.52 -1.87
CA ARG A 64 1.45 16.82 -0.82
C ARG A 64 2.89 16.54 -1.24
N PHE A 65 3.11 15.44 -1.94
CA PHE A 65 4.46 14.91 -2.19
C PHE A 65 4.89 14.99 -3.65
N GLY A 66 3.99 15.22 -4.56
CA GLY A 66 4.24 15.19 -5.99
C GLY A 66 4.14 13.77 -6.56
N LYS A 67 5.08 12.91 -6.19
CA LYS A 67 5.06 11.49 -6.58
C LYS A 67 4.50 10.65 -5.44
N VAL A 68 3.85 9.53 -5.79
CA VAL A 68 3.24 8.65 -4.80
C VAL A 68 4.14 7.42 -4.58
N ARG A 69 4.39 7.13 -3.32
CA ARG A 69 5.17 5.97 -2.88
C ARG A 69 4.30 5.17 -1.93
N VAL A 70 4.00 3.93 -2.29
CA VAL A 70 3.12 3.07 -1.49
C VAL A 70 3.85 1.80 -1.08
N LEU A 71 3.72 1.44 0.19
CA LEU A 71 4.22 0.18 0.71
C LEU A 71 3.02 -0.61 1.24
N ALA A 72 2.65 -1.66 0.53
CA ALA A 72 1.53 -2.51 0.91
C ALA A 72 2.04 -3.81 1.52
N ASP A 73 1.73 -4.03 2.78
CA ASP A 73 2.13 -5.24 3.50
C ASP A 73 1.05 -6.31 3.32
N LEU A 74 1.35 -7.29 2.49
CA LEU A 74 0.42 -8.37 2.16
C LEU A 74 0.73 -9.66 2.92
N ARG A 75 1.63 -9.64 3.90
CA ARG A 75 2.09 -10.84 4.58
C ARG A 75 0.99 -11.61 5.29
N ASN A 76 -0.03 -10.91 5.78
CA ASN A 76 -1.16 -11.53 6.47
C ASN A 76 -2.47 -11.39 5.69
N SER A 77 -2.37 -11.03 4.41
CA SER A 77 -3.57 -10.87 3.60
C SER A 77 -4.09 -12.21 3.11
N PRO A 78 -5.39 -12.46 3.23
CA PRO A 78 -5.97 -13.71 2.75
C PRO A 78 -6.00 -13.75 1.22
N ILE A 79 -6.08 -14.97 0.69
CA ILE A 79 -6.21 -15.17 -0.76
C ILE A 79 -7.58 -14.67 -1.20
N ARG A 80 -7.61 -13.89 -2.27
CA ARG A 80 -8.86 -13.38 -2.86
C ARG A 80 -9.38 -14.32 -3.94
N THR A 81 -10.69 -14.22 -4.21
CA THR A 81 -11.25 -14.83 -5.40
C THR A 81 -10.65 -14.18 -6.64
N GLN A 82 -10.70 -14.89 -7.76
CA GLN A 82 -10.19 -14.34 -9.02
C GLN A 82 -10.89 -13.03 -9.38
N GLU A 83 -12.20 -12.96 -9.20
CA GLU A 83 -12.97 -11.76 -9.50
C GLU A 83 -12.55 -10.58 -8.63
N ALA A 84 -12.36 -10.78 -7.33
CA ALA A 84 -11.91 -9.73 -6.42
C ALA A 84 -10.49 -9.28 -6.77
N ALA A 85 -9.60 -10.22 -7.10
CA ALA A 85 -8.23 -9.91 -7.49
C ALA A 85 -8.19 -9.08 -8.78
N GLU A 86 -9.00 -9.43 -9.76
CA GLU A 86 -9.11 -8.69 -11.02
C GLU A 86 -9.62 -7.27 -10.80
N ARG A 87 -10.64 -7.11 -9.97
CA ARG A 87 -11.17 -5.79 -9.65
C ARG A 87 -10.16 -4.93 -8.92
N MET A 88 -9.44 -5.52 -7.98
CA MET A 88 -8.37 -4.84 -7.26
C MET A 88 -7.27 -4.39 -8.23
N ARG A 89 -6.85 -5.25 -9.12
CA ARG A 89 -5.84 -4.95 -10.12
C ARG A 89 -6.26 -3.80 -11.04
N THR A 90 -7.48 -3.87 -11.55
CA THR A 90 -8.02 -2.83 -12.44
C THR A 90 -8.11 -1.49 -11.73
N GLY A 91 -8.58 -1.49 -10.47
CA GLY A 91 -8.66 -0.27 -9.68
C GLY A 91 -7.30 0.33 -9.41
N ASN A 92 -6.31 -0.49 -9.06
CA ASN A 92 -4.95 -0.02 -8.83
C ASN A 92 -4.33 0.60 -10.09
N LEU A 93 -4.57 -0.02 -11.25
CA LEU A 93 -4.08 0.54 -12.52
C LEU A 93 -4.60 1.94 -12.77
N ALA A 94 -5.84 2.22 -12.38
CA ALA A 94 -6.45 3.52 -12.60
C ALA A 94 -5.93 4.61 -11.65
N LEU A 95 -5.36 4.23 -10.50
CA LEU A 95 -4.93 5.18 -9.47
C LEU A 95 -3.53 5.73 -9.68
N TYR A 96 -2.64 4.94 -10.23
CA TYR A 96 -1.22 5.28 -10.28
C TYR A 96 -0.80 5.78 -11.66
N ARG A 97 0.32 6.49 -11.69
CA ARG A 97 0.86 7.15 -12.88
C ARG A 97 2.35 6.84 -13.01
N ASP A 98 2.91 7.18 -14.17
CA ASP A 98 4.35 7.09 -14.38
C ASP A 98 5.08 7.88 -13.29
N GLY A 99 6.14 7.26 -12.75
CA GLY A 99 6.91 7.86 -11.68
C GLY A 99 6.46 7.45 -10.29
N ASP A 100 5.27 6.89 -10.15
CA ASP A 100 4.82 6.32 -8.88
C ASP A 100 5.51 4.98 -8.65
N ARG A 101 5.64 4.58 -7.39
CA ARG A 101 6.18 3.27 -7.02
C ARG A 101 5.29 2.63 -5.96
N VAL A 102 4.95 1.37 -6.18
CA VAL A 102 4.17 0.58 -5.24
C VAL A 102 4.95 -0.69 -4.90
N ALA A 103 5.35 -0.81 -3.65
CA ALA A 103 6.06 -1.98 -3.15
C ALA A 103 5.06 -2.91 -2.45
N LEU A 104 5.08 -4.18 -2.84
CA LEU A 104 4.25 -5.21 -2.22
C LEU A 104 5.16 -6.12 -1.40
N ILE A 105 4.85 -6.33 -0.12
CA ILE A 105 5.60 -7.22 0.74
C ILE A 105 4.84 -8.52 0.90
N VAL A 106 5.49 -9.65 0.62
CA VAL A 106 4.89 -10.97 0.72
C VAL A 106 5.74 -11.89 1.59
N GLU A 107 5.15 -12.99 2.08
CA GLU A 107 5.83 -13.90 2.99
C GLU A 107 6.73 -14.92 2.32
N SER A 108 6.42 -15.32 1.09
CA SER A 108 7.10 -16.44 0.48
C SER A 108 7.55 -16.15 -0.94
N SER A 109 8.64 -16.85 -1.34
CA SER A 109 9.15 -16.77 -2.70
C SER A 109 8.14 -17.31 -3.71
N LEU A 110 7.36 -18.31 -3.33
CA LEU A 110 6.33 -18.86 -4.21
C LEU A 110 5.27 -17.82 -4.54
N LEU A 111 4.75 -17.13 -3.50
CA LEU A 111 3.77 -16.08 -3.69
C LEU A 111 4.36 -14.93 -4.51
N LYS A 112 5.61 -14.58 -4.26
CA LYS A 112 6.32 -13.58 -5.06
C LYS A 112 6.33 -13.95 -6.54
N MET A 113 6.66 -15.21 -6.85
CA MET A 113 6.66 -15.68 -8.23
C MET A 113 5.28 -15.62 -8.87
N GLN A 114 4.25 -16.01 -8.14
CA GLN A 114 2.88 -15.97 -8.62
C GLN A 114 2.42 -14.54 -8.92
N LEU A 115 2.70 -13.61 -8.01
CA LEU A 115 2.29 -12.22 -8.17
C LEU A 115 3.05 -11.50 -9.29
N ARG A 116 4.25 -11.92 -9.62
CA ARG A 116 5.00 -11.33 -10.72
C ARG A 116 4.25 -11.37 -12.04
N ARG A 117 3.39 -12.35 -12.22
CA ARG A 117 2.62 -12.52 -13.46
C ARG A 117 1.54 -11.45 -13.62
N THR A 118 1.14 -10.82 -12.52
CA THR A 118 0.07 -9.83 -12.51
C THR A 118 0.57 -8.43 -12.16
N LEU A 119 1.88 -8.24 -12.09
CA LEU A 119 2.45 -6.93 -11.78
C LEU A 119 2.13 -5.92 -12.88
N VAL A 120 1.87 -4.71 -12.44
CA VAL A 120 1.77 -3.57 -13.33
C VAL A 120 3.09 -2.80 -13.28
N GLU A 121 3.27 -1.90 -14.23
CA GLU A 121 4.54 -1.23 -14.52
C GLU A 121 5.23 -0.60 -13.30
N TYR A 122 4.50 0.01 -12.40
CA TYR A 122 5.06 0.73 -11.24
C TYR A 122 5.09 -0.09 -9.96
N GLN A 123 4.76 -1.38 -10.02
CA GLN A 123 4.77 -2.26 -8.85
C GLN A 123 6.03 -3.10 -8.80
N ASN A 124 6.47 -3.44 -7.60
CA ASN A 124 7.53 -4.42 -7.38
C ASN A 124 7.25 -5.20 -6.09
N ILE A 125 7.78 -6.40 -6.01
CA ILE A 125 7.50 -7.32 -4.90
C ILE A 125 8.75 -7.59 -4.10
N PHE A 126 8.62 -7.56 -2.78
CA PHE A 126 9.72 -7.74 -1.84
C PHE A 126 9.35 -8.76 -0.77
N LEU A 127 10.37 -9.40 -0.19
CA LEU A 127 10.20 -10.29 0.94
C LEU A 127 10.49 -9.59 2.28
N SER A 128 11.12 -8.41 2.24
CA SER A 128 11.42 -7.67 3.46
C SER A 128 10.98 -6.21 3.35
N PRO A 129 10.47 -5.63 4.46
CA PRO A 129 10.13 -4.21 4.50
C PRO A 129 11.32 -3.32 4.21
N SER A 130 12.50 -3.69 4.69
CA SER A 130 13.73 -2.90 4.48
C SER A 130 14.07 -2.75 3.01
N ALA A 131 14.02 -3.85 2.26
CA ALA A 131 14.28 -3.82 0.82
C ALA A 131 13.24 -2.96 0.08
N ALA A 132 11.97 -3.08 0.49
CA ALA A 132 10.89 -2.30 -0.09
C ALA A 132 11.09 -0.80 0.15
N GLU A 133 11.41 -0.41 1.37
CA GLU A 133 11.65 1.00 1.69
C GLU A 133 12.85 1.56 0.94
N THR A 134 13.91 0.78 0.81
CA THR A 134 15.08 1.20 0.05
C THR A 134 14.70 1.53 -1.39
N TRP A 135 13.92 0.67 -2.01
CA TRP A 135 13.47 0.90 -3.39
C TRP A 135 12.54 2.11 -3.49
N LEU A 136 11.62 2.28 -2.54
CA LEU A 136 10.67 3.39 -2.54
C LEU A 136 11.34 4.75 -2.34
N THR A 137 12.42 4.79 -1.57
CA THR A 137 13.12 6.04 -1.24
C THR A 137 14.32 6.31 -2.15
N ALA A 138 14.64 5.40 -3.05
CA ALA A 138 15.74 5.60 -4.00
C ALA A 138 15.43 6.78 -4.93
N LEU A 139 16.48 7.50 -5.29
CA LEU A 139 16.36 8.61 -6.23
C LEU A 139 16.04 8.07 -7.63
N ASP A 140 15.26 8.82 -8.35
CA ASP A 140 14.90 8.47 -9.73
C ASP A 140 16.07 8.71 -10.68
#